data_f559b3357c9821be0a97e976770b527f
#
_entry.id   f559b3357c9821be0a97e976770b527f
#
_cell.length_a   1.000
_cell.length_b   1.000
_cell.length_c   1.000
_cell.angle_alpha   90.00
_cell.angle_beta   90.00
_cell.angle_gamma   90.00
#
_symmetry.space_group_name_H-M   'P 1'
#
loop_
_entity.id
_entity.type
_entity.pdbx_description
1 polymer ?
#
loop_
_entity_poly.entity_id
_entity_poly.type
_entity_poly.pdbx_seq_one_letter_code
_entity_poly.pdbx_strand_id
1 'polypeptide(L)'
;MTQWPKNLTNAGSRFTLDCAHRVVNDRDTSLPIELKAIRTEDQLLREDEGVRFEFNIRTELVELHKVVDLGLIDDYQERTEATIRAIKRGDAIIVGAALPSSEGRSGAPDILVKGPSKSDGTNTYFPVDIKNHKPLDGEKK
;
A
#
# COMPACT_ATOMS: atom_id res chain seq x y z
N MET A 1 11.67 26.82 -6.53
CA MET A 1 10.87 25.58 -6.43
C MET A 1 11.57 24.49 -7.22
N THR A 2 12.12 23.52 -6.55
CA THR A 2 12.71 22.35 -7.18
C THR A 2 11.57 21.50 -7.74
N GLN A 3 11.41 21.47 -9.05
CA GLN A 3 10.47 20.59 -9.71
C GLN A 3 10.93 19.15 -9.48
N TRP A 4 10.16 18.37 -8.74
CA TRP A 4 10.40 16.94 -8.57
C TRP A 4 10.32 16.25 -9.94
N PRO A 5 11.24 15.32 -10.24
CA PRO A 5 11.18 14.57 -11.49
C PRO A 5 9.85 13.88 -11.66
N LYS A 6 9.23 14.00 -12.83
CA LYS A 6 7.90 13.42 -13.14
C LYS A 6 7.82 11.90 -12.95
N ASN A 7 8.97 11.22 -12.92
CA ASN A 7 9.08 9.77 -12.71
C ASN A 7 9.02 9.33 -11.22
N LEU A 8 8.92 10.28 -10.27
CA LEU A 8 8.73 9.99 -8.85
C LEU A 8 7.26 9.85 -8.43
N THR A 9 6.32 9.99 -9.36
CA THR A 9 4.87 9.95 -9.08
C THR A 9 4.37 8.65 -8.45
N ASN A 10 5.14 7.55 -8.57
CA ASN A 10 4.79 6.25 -7.99
C ASN A 10 5.66 5.84 -6.80
N ALA A 11 6.44 6.77 -6.25
CA ALA A 11 7.12 6.52 -4.98
C ALA A 11 6.08 6.54 -3.86
N GLY A 12 5.75 5.37 -3.32
CA GLY A 12 4.89 5.28 -2.14
C GLY A 12 5.46 6.10 -0.98
N SER A 13 4.61 6.55 -0.09
CA SER A 13 4.96 7.37 1.09
C SER A 13 6.11 6.81 1.94
N ARG A 14 6.32 5.50 1.88
CA ARG A 14 7.40 4.80 2.56
C ARG A 14 8.79 5.29 2.19
N PHE A 15 8.99 5.79 0.97
CA PHE A 15 10.31 6.21 0.50
C PHE A 15 10.70 7.61 0.91
N THR A 16 9.74 8.46 1.22
CA THR A 16 10.02 9.85 1.63
C THR A 16 10.51 9.97 3.06
N LEU A 17 10.29 8.94 3.89
CA LEU A 17 10.71 8.92 5.30
C LEU A 17 12.14 8.42 5.51
N ASP A 18 12.63 7.49 4.65
CA ASP A 18 13.91 6.84 4.91
C ASP A 18 15.09 7.53 4.25
N CYS A 19 15.06 7.75 2.95
CA CYS A 19 16.17 8.40 2.24
C CYS A 19 15.78 8.84 0.83
N ALA A 20 15.72 10.15 0.61
CA ALA A 20 15.45 10.70 -0.72
C ALA A 20 16.50 10.29 -1.77
N HIS A 21 17.76 10.13 -1.34
CA HIS A 21 18.87 9.69 -2.20
C HIS A 21 18.66 8.25 -2.71
N ARG A 22 18.20 7.35 -1.86
CA ARG A 22 17.84 5.97 -2.25
C ARG A 22 16.74 5.96 -3.32
N VAL A 23 15.70 6.77 -3.15
CA VAL A 23 14.59 6.85 -4.12
C VAL A 23 15.08 7.30 -5.49
N VAL A 24 15.96 8.30 -5.53
CA VAL A 24 16.56 8.79 -6.78
C VAL A 24 17.41 7.68 -7.42
N ASN A 25 18.28 7.04 -6.66
CA ASN A 25 19.17 5.99 -7.18
C ASN A 25 18.40 4.74 -7.65
N ASP A 26 17.35 4.33 -6.95
CA ASP A 26 16.51 3.18 -7.34
C ASP A 26 15.78 3.41 -8.68
N ARG A 27 15.64 4.69 -9.09
CA ARG A 27 14.95 5.07 -10.32
C ARG A 27 15.86 5.58 -11.42
N ASP A 28 17.12 5.77 -11.12
CA ASP A 28 18.11 6.18 -12.09
C ASP A 28 18.52 4.97 -12.96
N THR A 29 17.96 4.92 -14.15
CA THR A 29 18.24 3.85 -15.12
C THR A 29 19.66 3.93 -15.71
N SER A 30 20.39 5.02 -15.46
CA SER A 30 21.79 5.17 -15.88
C SER A 30 22.76 4.45 -14.93
N LEU A 31 22.33 4.13 -13.71
CA LEU A 31 23.15 3.39 -12.76
C LEU A 31 23.18 1.91 -13.12
N PRO A 32 24.39 1.30 -13.14
CA PRO A 32 24.55 -0.13 -13.37
C PRO A 32 23.78 -0.95 -12.32
N ILE A 33 23.04 -1.96 -12.75
CA ILE A 33 22.21 -2.79 -11.86
C ILE A 33 23.06 -3.55 -10.84
N GLU A 34 24.33 -3.81 -11.17
CA GLU A 34 25.30 -4.49 -10.33
C GLU A 34 25.65 -3.69 -9.06
N LEU A 35 25.43 -2.36 -9.09
CA LEU A 35 25.59 -1.50 -7.92
C LEU A 35 24.41 -1.56 -6.95
N LYS A 36 23.31 -2.18 -7.35
CA LYS A 36 22.17 -2.39 -6.47
C LYS A 36 22.48 -3.44 -5.42
N ALA A 37 22.22 -3.13 -4.16
CA ALA A 37 22.42 -4.08 -3.08
C ALA A 37 21.59 -5.34 -3.32
N ILE A 38 22.27 -6.49 -3.29
CA ILE A 38 21.62 -7.81 -3.39
C ILE A 38 20.89 -8.06 -2.09
N ARG A 39 19.62 -8.51 -2.19
CA ARG A 39 18.83 -8.90 -1.02
C ARG A 39 19.44 -10.15 -0.40
N THR A 40 19.57 -10.15 0.92
CA THR A 40 20.00 -11.33 1.66
C THR A 40 18.88 -12.37 1.71
N GLU A 41 19.23 -13.64 1.96
CA GLU A 41 18.25 -14.71 2.13
C GLU A 41 17.24 -14.40 3.24
N ASP A 42 17.71 -13.83 4.36
CA ASP A 42 16.84 -13.39 5.45
C ASP A 42 15.85 -12.30 5.02
N GLN A 43 16.25 -11.38 4.17
CA GLN A 43 15.36 -10.35 3.64
C GLN A 43 14.29 -10.94 2.75
N LEU A 44 14.67 -11.87 1.85
CA LEU A 44 13.73 -12.57 0.98
C LEU A 44 12.73 -13.41 1.79
N LEU A 45 13.20 -14.11 2.82
CA LEU A 45 12.35 -14.90 3.70
C LEU A 45 11.33 -14.02 4.43
N ARG A 46 11.75 -12.88 4.97
CA ARG A 46 10.84 -11.93 5.65
C ARG A 46 9.81 -11.32 4.71
N GLU A 47 10.19 -11.05 3.47
CA GLU A 47 9.26 -10.57 2.44
C GLU A 47 8.21 -11.63 2.12
N ASP A 48 8.62 -12.89 1.95
CA ASP A 48 7.71 -14.02 1.69
C ASP A 48 6.76 -14.28 2.88
N GLU A 49 7.28 -14.26 4.10
CA GLU A 49 6.47 -14.36 5.32
C GLU A 49 5.46 -13.21 5.44
N GLY A 50 5.86 -11.98 5.08
CA GLY A 50 4.98 -10.80 5.07
C GLY A 50 3.85 -10.94 4.07
N VAL A 51 4.15 -11.36 2.85
CA VAL A 51 3.16 -11.59 1.78
C VAL A 51 2.19 -12.70 2.18
N ARG A 52 2.70 -13.80 2.74
CA ARG A 52 1.86 -14.92 3.21
C ARG A 52 0.94 -14.51 4.35
N PHE A 53 1.44 -13.74 5.29
CA PHE A 53 0.65 -13.21 6.40
C PHE A 53 -0.47 -12.30 5.90
N GLU A 54 -0.15 -11.34 5.01
CA GLU A 54 -1.13 -10.47 4.38
C GLU A 54 -2.21 -11.25 3.65
N PHE A 55 -1.81 -12.25 2.86
CA PHE A 55 -2.75 -13.12 2.14
C PHE A 55 -3.71 -13.86 3.09
N ASN A 56 -3.21 -14.40 4.19
CA ASN A 56 -4.03 -15.10 5.18
C ASN A 56 -5.07 -14.17 5.83
N ILE A 57 -4.64 -12.97 6.24
CA ILE A 57 -5.56 -11.96 6.82
C ILE A 57 -6.63 -11.54 5.81
N ARG A 58 -6.25 -11.33 4.55
CA ARG A 58 -7.22 -10.99 3.48
C ARG A 58 -8.22 -12.10 3.26
N THR A 59 -7.77 -13.35 3.22
CA THR A 59 -8.64 -14.52 3.06
C THR A 59 -9.65 -14.62 4.21
N GLU A 60 -9.18 -14.49 5.45
CA GLU A 60 -10.04 -14.49 6.63
C GLU A 60 -11.07 -13.35 6.61
N LEU A 61 -10.66 -12.15 6.21
CA LEU A 61 -11.57 -11.01 6.07
C LEU A 61 -12.68 -11.27 5.04
N VAL A 62 -12.32 -11.86 3.90
CA VAL A 62 -13.29 -12.20 2.83
C VAL A 62 -14.30 -13.25 3.31
N GLU A 63 -13.85 -14.23 4.12
CA GLU A 63 -14.71 -15.28 4.66
C GLU A 63 -15.66 -14.77 5.75
N LEU A 64 -15.18 -13.87 6.61
CA LEU A 64 -15.93 -13.42 7.79
C LEU A 64 -16.81 -12.18 7.51
N HIS A 65 -16.51 -11.40 6.51
CA HIS A 65 -17.13 -10.12 6.24
C HIS A 65 -17.51 -9.93 4.77
N LYS A 66 -18.50 -9.09 4.53
CA LYS A 66 -18.82 -8.64 3.17
C LYS A 66 -17.78 -7.60 2.76
N VAL A 67 -16.75 -8.01 2.04
CA VAL A 67 -15.69 -7.15 1.53
C VAL A 67 -15.70 -7.05 0.01
N VAL A 68 -15.15 -5.95 -0.50
CA VAL A 68 -14.80 -5.81 -1.91
C VAL A 68 -13.30 -6.04 -2.02
N ASP A 69 -12.89 -7.15 -2.64
CA ASP A 69 -11.48 -7.45 -2.88
C ASP A 69 -11.06 -6.98 -4.28
N LEU A 70 -10.21 -5.98 -4.31
CA LEU A 70 -9.64 -5.39 -5.53
C LEU A 70 -8.20 -5.84 -5.78
N GLY A 71 -7.62 -6.63 -4.89
CA GLY A 71 -6.22 -7.03 -4.97
C GLY A 71 -5.90 -7.99 -6.12
N LEU A 72 -6.93 -8.54 -6.80
CA LEU A 72 -6.76 -9.37 -7.99
C LEU A 72 -6.68 -8.56 -9.28
N ILE A 73 -6.88 -7.24 -9.22
CA ILE A 73 -6.76 -6.34 -10.37
C ILE A 73 -5.30 -5.90 -10.46
N ASP A 74 -4.57 -6.41 -11.44
CA ASP A 74 -3.13 -6.11 -11.60
C ASP A 74 -2.87 -4.70 -12.12
N ASP A 75 -3.71 -4.21 -13.04
CA ASP A 75 -3.57 -2.87 -13.58
C ASP A 75 -3.90 -1.80 -12.52
N TYR A 76 -2.93 -0.93 -12.25
CA TYR A 76 -3.06 0.09 -11.20
C TYR A 76 -4.17 1.09 -11.49
N GLN A 77 -4.34 1.50 -12.74
CA GLN A 77 -5.37 2.47 -13.11
C GLN A 77 -6.76 1.86 -12.99
N GLU A 78 -6.96 0.65 -13.49
CA GLU A 78 -8.22 -0.09 -13.37
C GLU A 78 -8.58 -0.32 -11.90
N ARG A 79 -7.60 -0.71 -11.08
CA ARG A 79 -7.78 -0.88 -9.64
C ARG A 79 -8.12 0.43 -8.93
N THR A 80 -7.52 1.55 -9.34
CA THR A 80 -7.86 2.89 -8.83
C THR A 80 -9.30 3.26 -9.14
N GLU A 81 -9.74 3.05 -10.36
CA GLU A 81 -11.12 3.31 -10.77
C GLU A 81 -12.12 2.42 -10.02
N ALA A 82 -11.79 1.14 -9.83
CA ALA A 82 -12.59 0.21 -9.03
C ALA A 82 -12.67 0.66 -7.56
N THR A 83 -11.56 1.15 -6.99
CA THR A 83 -11.52 1.72 -5.65
C THR A 83 -12.45 2.93 -5.52
N ILE A 84 -12.39 3.86 -6.46
CA ILE A 84 -13.27 5.04 -6.48
C ILE A 84 -14.74 4.62 -6.55
N ARG A 85 -15.07 3.63 -7.39
CA ARG A 85 -16.44 3.11 -7.48
C ARG A 85 -16.92 2.50 -6.16
N ALA A 86 -16.06 1.71 -5.50
CA ALA A 86 -16.36 1.10 -4.20
C ALA A 86 -16.57 2.15 -3.09
N ILE A 87 -15.73 3.19 -3.05
CA ILE A 87 -15.88 4.33 -2.13
C ILE A 87 -17.19 5.07 -2.36
N LYS A 88 -17.54 5.35 -3.60
CA LYS A 88 -18.80 6.03 -3.94
C LYS A 88 -20.04 5.21 -3.54
N ARG A 89 -20.01 3.88 -3.71
CA ARG A 89 -21.09 3.00 -3.24
C ARG A 89 -21.18 2.95 -1.70
N GLY A 90 -20.10 3.30 -1.00
CA GLY A 90 -20.04 3.22 0.45
C GLY A 90 -19.82 1.80 0.97
N ASP A 91 -19.06 0.98 0.23
CA ASP A 91 -18.72 -0.38 0.66
C ASP A 91 -17.99 -0.34 2.00
N ALA A 92 -18.37 -1.23 2.94
CA ALA A 92 -17.89 -1.16 4.33
C ALA A 92 -16.40 -1.42 4.46
N ILE A 93 -15.88 -2.40 3.69
CA ILE A 93 -14.49 -2.83 3.71
C ILE A 93 -14.03 -3.05 2.26
N ILE A 94 -12.93 -2.42 1.89
CA ILE A 94 -12.30 -2.56 0.58
C ILE A 94 -10.87 -3.05 0.81
N VAL A 95 -10.52 -4.19 0.23
CA VAL A 95 -9.21 -4.82 0.36
C VAL A 95 -8.42 -4.62 -0.93
N GLY A 96 -7.11 -4.38 -0.82
CA GLY A 96 -6.22 -4.20 -1.96
C GLY A 96 -6.53 -2.95 -2.78
N ALA A 97 -6.90 -1.86 -2.13
CA ALA A 97 -7.26 -0.61 -2.80
C ALA A 97 -6.05 0.06 -3.47
N ALA A 98 -6.32 0.85 -4.51
CA ALA A 98 -5.35 1.77 -5.10
C ALA A 98 -5.96 3.18 -5.14
N LEU A 99 -5.24 4.14 -4.60
CA LEU A 99 -5.68 5.54 -4.55
C LEU A 99 -5.15 6.32 -5.75
N PRO A 100 -5.92 7.29 -6.27
CA PRO A 100 -5.46 8.13 -7.36
C PRO A 100 -4.21 8.93 -6.94
N SER A 101 -3.31 9.11 -7.88
CA SER A 101 -2.14 9.95 -7.64
C SER A 101 -2.53 11.41 -7.53
N SER A 102 -2.06 12.08 -6.49
CA SER A 102 -2.27 13.52 -6.27
C SER A 102 -0.97 14.15 -5.78
N GLU A 103 -0.55 15.25 -6.41
CA GLU A 103 0.65 16.00 -6.04
C GLU A 103 1.92 15.13 -5.92
N GLY A 104 2.07 14.16 -6.82
CA GLY A 104 3.20 13.23 -6.81
C GLY A 104 3.13 12.13 -5.74
N ARG A 105 2.00 12.00 -5.05
CA ARG A 105 1.75 10.95 -4.05
C ARG A 105 0.77 9.95 -4.59
N SER A 106 1.04 8.69 -4.38
CA SER A 106 0.11 7.58 -4.63
C SER A 106 0.04 6.70 -3.38
N GLY A 107 -1.03 5.96 -3.23
CA GLY A 107 -1.21 5.06 -2.09
C GLY A 107 -1.90 3.78 -2.51
N ALA A 108 -1.46 2.68 -1.92
CA ALA A 108 -2.08 1.38 -2.07
C ALA A 108 -2.29 0.78 -0.66
N PRO A 109 -3.30 1.24 0.08
CA PRO A 109 -3.59 0.70 1.40
C PRO A 109 -4.05 -0.76 1.29
N ASP A 110 -3.60 -1.60 2.24
CA ASP A 110 -4.01 -3.01 2.28
C ASP A 110 -5.52 -3.13 2.47
N ILE A 111 -6.08 -2.29 3.35
CA ILE A 111 -7.52 -2.26 3.66
C ILE A 111 -7.99 -0.81 3.79
N LEU A 112 -9.19 -0.53 3.29
CA LEU A 112 -9.95 0.69 3.60
C LEU A 112 -11.20 0.30 4.37
N VAL A 113 -11.38 0.87 5.56
CA VAL A 113 -12.57 0.67 6.40
C VAL A 113 -13.41 1.93 6.38
N LYS A 114 -14.70 1.79 6.08
CA LYS A 114 -15.64 2.91 6.05
C LYS A 114 -15.76 3.52 7.44
N GLY A 115 -15.54 4.82 7.52
CA GLY A 115 -15.81 5.65 8.69
C GLY A 115 -17.18 6.31 8.65
N PRO A 116 -17.45 7.21 9.61
CA PRO A 116 -18.64 8.04 9.60
C PRO A 116 -18.72 8.89 8.33
N SER A 117 -19.88 8.95 7.70
CA SER A 117 -20.08 9.85 6.55
C SER A 117 -20.06 11.31 7.02
N LYS A 118 -19.55 12.20 6.17
CA LYS A 118 -19.62 13.64 6.42
C LYS A 118 -21.05 14.16 6.37
N SER A 119 -21.28 15.36 6.86
CA SER A 119 -22.59 16.02 6.85
C SER A 119 -23.17 16.23 5.44
N ASP A 120 -22.32 16.29 4.41
CA ASP A 120 -22.69 16.39 3.00
C ASP A 120 -22.98 15.02 2.34
N GLY A 121 -22.95 13.93 3.12
CA GLY A 121 -23.14 12.56 2.63
C GLY A 121 -21.91 11.92 2.03
N THR A 122 -20.75 12.60 2.02
CA THR A 122 -19.51 12.03 1.52
C THR A 122 -19.03 10.89 2.40
N ASN A 123 -18.72 9.74 1.80
CA ASN A 123 -18.14 8.60 2.51
C ASN A 123 -16.69 8.88 2.90
N THR A 124 -16.33 8.56 4.14
CA THR A 124 -14.95 8.60 4.62
C THR A 124 -14.41 7.21 4.86
N TYR A 125 -13.09 7.07 4.74
CA TYR A 125 -12.41 5.78 4.93
C TYR A 125 -11.14 5.96 5.75
N PHE A 126 -10.85 4.97 6.57
CA PHE A 126 -9.60 4.85 7.31
C PHE A 126 -8.72 3.80 6.62
N PRO A 127 -7.49 4.13 6.25
CA PRO A 127 -6.53 3.16 5.76
C PRO A 127 -6.02 2.29 6.91
N VAL A 128 -5.95 0.99 6.68
CA VAL A 128 -5.36 0.00 7.59
C VAL A 128 -4.26 -0.74 6.83
N ASP A 129 -3.12 -0.88 7.46
CA ASP A 129 -1.94 -1.55 6.92
C ASP A 129 -1.74 -2.87 7.68
N ILE A 130 -1.55 -3.96 6.95
CA ILE A 130 -1.33 -5.29 7.52
C ILE A 130 0.17 -5.48 7.75
N LYS A 131 0.58 -5.68 8.99
CA LYS A 131 1.98 -5.89 9.35
C LYS A 131 2.17 -7.15 10.17
N ASN A 132 3.08 -7.99 9.72
CA ASN A 132 3.58 -9.12 10.49
C ASN A 132 4.70 -8.65 11.43
N HIS A 133 4.33 -8.06 12.57
CA HIS A 133 5.29 -7.69 13.60
C HIS A 133 5.51 -8.85 14.56
N LYS A 134 6.76 -9.24 14.76
CA LYS A 134 7.12 -10.00 15.96
C LYS A 134 6.89 -9.07 17.16
N PRO A 135 6.30 -9.56 18.27
CA PRO A 135 6.19 -8.75 19.49
C PRO A 135 7.59 -8.25 19.84
N LEU A 136 7.68 -6.95 20.15
CA LEU A 136 8.92 -6.39 20.66
C LEU A 136 9.31 -7.17 21.92
N ASP A 137 10.50 -7.76 21.93
CA ASP A 137 11.06 -8.38 23.12
C ASP A 137 11.12 -7.33 24.24
N GLY A 138 10.19 -7.35 25.18
CA GLY A 138 10.12 -6.37 26.26
C GLY A 138 8.84 -6.37 27.06
N GLU A 139 7.74 -6.88 26.55
CA GLU A 139 6.56 -7.15 27.36
C GLU A 139 6.68 -8.52 28.06
N LYS A 140 7.58 -8.58 29.04
CA LYS A 140 7.45 -9.56 30.12
C LYS A 140 6.36 -9.05 31.04
N LYS A 141 5.25 -9.77 31.04
CA LYS A 141 4.24 -9.66 32.09
C LYS A 141 4.85 -9.95 33.46
#